data_45f14227e309af6f866c3d8567ced787
#
_entry.id   45f14227e309af6f866c3d8567ced787
#
_cell.length_a   1.000
_cell.length_b   1.000
_cell.length_c   1.000
_cell.angle_alpha   90.00
_cell.angle_beta   90.00
_cell.angle_gamma   90.00
#
_symmetry.space_group_name_H-M   'P 1'
#
loop_
_entity.id
_entity.type
_entity.pdbx_description
1 polymer ?
#
loop_
_entity_poly.entity_id
_entity_poly.type
_entity_poly.pdbx_seq_one_letter_code
_entity_poly.pdbx_strand_id
1 'polypeptide(L)'
;MRQQAQLLLLDRDAIAGLLNADLALDAVTTAFALHARQQGRIFPVVREALATGGVFGIKSGDVASRDLLGFKAAGFWPANRELGGEPHQATVMLFDPATGRPRTILDGNAITTARTAAAGELGLRTLARQDSQSVCVFGAGVQASAQLAAALRALPSLRAAYYVSRSGRPDGSFEARFAALGLAHCTLRHAADADAAVAASDVVITATPARGPLFSAGAVKPGTHINCVGADTRGKRELPDGVLQQAQVIVDDLAQASTLGEMQWAPGIACVQLGDLLNGSADYMRKPEDITVLDMTGLALQDLVLGEALYKAAHLAGAGLSIPWPW
;
A
#
# COMPACT_ATOMS: atom_id res chain seq x y z
N MET A 1 12.62 -42.64 8.85
CA MET A 1 13.26 -41.38 9.23
C MET A 1 12.18 -40.32 9.23
N ARG A 2 11.96 -39.57 10.34
CA ARG A 2 11.05 -38.39 10.31
C ARG A 2 11.70 -37.36 9.39
N GLN A 3 11.00 -36.97 8.36
CA GLN A 3 11.47 -35.91 7.45
C GLN A 3 11.60 -34.63 8.28
N GLN A 4 12.79 -34.10 8.44
CA GLN A 4 13.05 -32.90 9.22
C GLN A 4 12.42 -31.72 8.48
N ALA A 5 11.51 -30.98 9.14
CA ALA A 5 10.91 -29.79 8.58
C ALA A 5 12.00 -28.74 8.36
N GLN A 6 11.81 -27.91 7.33
CA GLN A 6 12.70 -26.79 7.05
C GLN A 6 11.90 -25.49 7.19
N LEU A 7 12.50 -24.49 7.83
CA LEU A 7 12.02 -23.12 7.87
C LEU A 7 12.95 -22.24 7.02
N LEU A 8 12.41 -21.56 6.01
CA LEU A 8 13.16 -20.65 5.17
C LEU A 8 13.10 -19.23 5.74
N LEU A 9 14.26 -18.60 5.94
CA LEU A 9 14.37 -17.21 6.35
C LEU A 9 14.76 -16.36 5.13
N LEU A 10 13.98 -15.34 4.83
CA LEU A 10 14.24 -14.38 3.76
C LEU A 10 14.38 -12.99 4.39
N ASP A 11 15.62 -12.57 4.53
CA ASP A 11 15.96 -11.22 4.99
C ASP A 11 15.79 -10.18 3.87
N ARG A 12 16.10 -8.93 4.19
CA ARG A 12 15.99 -7.80 3.25
C ARG A 12 16.77 -8.04 1.96
N ASP A 13 17.99 -8.56 2.05
CA ASP A 13 18.88 -8.71 0.89
C ASP A 13 18.41 -9.85 -0.02
N ALA A 14 18.00 -10.97 0.57
CA ALA A 14 17.39 -12.07 -0.16
C ALA A 14 16.13 -11.63 -0.91
N ILE A 15 15.26 -10.85 -0.24
CA ILE A 15 14.05 -10.31 -0.86
C ILE A 15 14.39 -9.31 -1.96
N ALA A 16 15.36 -8.41 -1.75
CA ALA A 16 15.76 -7.42 -2.76
C ALA A 16 16.25 -8.06 -4.06
N GLY A 17 16.86 -9.23 -4.00
CA GLY A 17 17.29 -10.00 -5.17
C GLY A 17 16.15 -10.69 -5.94
N LEU A 18 14.98 -10.83 -5.33
CA LEU A 18 13.84 -11.57 -5.89
C LEU A 18 12.66 -10.67 -6.26
N LEU A 19 12.49 -9.58 -5.48
CA LEU A 19 11.36 -8.68 -5.59
C LEU A 19 11.55 -7.68 -6.72
N ASN A 20 10.58 -7.62 -7.61
CA ASN A 20 10.46 -6.53 -8.59
C ASN A 20 9.01 -6.03 -8.62
N ALA A 21 8.80 -4.96 -9.37
CA ALA A 21 7.52 -4.28 -9.41
C ALA A 21 6.43 -5.11 -10.08
N ASP A 22 6.76 -5.89 -11.10
CA ASP A 22 5.79 -6.71 -11.83
C ASP A 22 5.33 -7.89 -10.96
N LEU A 23 6.26 -8.56 -10.25
CA LEU A 23 5.90 -9.59 -9.27
C LEU A 23 4.96 -9.06 -8.19
N ALA A 24 5.22 -7.84 -7.69
CA ALA A 24 4.37 -7.22 -6.68
C ALA A 24 2.98 -6.87 -7.25
N LEU A 25 2.91 -6.36 -8.48
CA LEU A 25 1.66 -6.00 -9.15
C LEU A 25 0.81 -7.25 -9.41
N ASP A 26 1.41 -8.32 -9.91
CA ASP A 26 0.72 -9.60 -10.17
C ASP A 26 0.19 -10.24 -8.88
N ALA A 27 1.00 -10.20 -7.82
CA ALA A 27 0.60 -10.73 -6.50
C ALA A 27 -0.58 -9.93 -5.91
N VAL A 28 -0.53 -8.60 -5.99
CA VAL A 28 -1.60 -7.72 -5.47
C VAL A 28 -2.87 -7.86 -6.31
N THR A 29 -2.77 -7.92 -7.62
CA THR A 29 -3.91 -8.18 -8.51
C THR A 29 -4.58 -9.52 -8.17
N THR A 30 -3.76 -10.56 -7.96
CA THR A 30 -4.24 -11.87 -7.51
C THR A 30 -4.93 -11.79 -6.15
N ALA A 31 -4.37 -11.05 -5.19
CA ALA A 31 -4.95 -10.89 -3.85
C ALA A 31 -6.32 -10.22 -3.91
N PHE A 32 -6.49 -9.16 -4.70
CA PHE A 32 -7.78 -8.51 -4.91
C PHE A 32 -8.80 -9.45 -5.57
N ALA A 33 -8.39 -10.19 -6.59
CA ALA A 33 -9.26 -11.16 -7.26
C ALA A 33 -9.73 -12.29 -6.32
N LEU A 34 -8.83 -12.81 -5.48
CA LEU A 34 -9.16 -13.83 -4.48
C LEU A 34 -10.12 -13.27 -3.42
N HIS A 35 -9.90 -12.04 -2.97
CA HIS A 35 -10.78 -11.38 -2.00
C HIS A 35 -12.18 -11.16 -2.55
N ALA A 36 -12.30 -10.57 -3.72
CA ALA A 36 -13.59 -10.29 -4.37
C ALA A 36 -14.39 -11.56 -4.70
N ARG A 37 -13.72 -12.66 -5.04
CA ARG A 37 -14.35 -13.96 -5.29
C ARG A 37 -14.63 -14.75 -4.02
N GLN A 38 -14.37 -14.19 -2.84
CA GLN A 38 -14.47 -14.88 -1.54
C GLN A 38 -13.67 -16.20 -1.46
N GLN A 39 -12.58 -16.27 -2.22
CA GLN A 39 -11.65 -17.40 -2.24
C GLN A 39 -10.49 -17.24 -1.24
N GLY A 40 -10.31 -16.03 -0.70
CA GLY A 40 -9.37 -15.72 0.36
C GLY A 40 -10.10 -15.04 1.52
N ARG A 41 -9.78 -15.45 2.73
CA ARG A 41 -10.35 -14.89 3.96
C ARG A 41 -9.35 -13.95 4.63
N ILE A 42 -9.82 -12.80 5.06
CA ILE A 42 -9.10 -11.93 5.99
C ILE A 42 -9.66 -12.16 7.39
N PHE A 43 -8.76 -12.28 8.38
CA PHE A 43 -9.16 -12.45 9.78
C PHE A 43 -9.24 -11.08 10.48
N PRO A 44 -9.90 -11.00 11.65
CA PRO A 44 -9.97 -9.74 12.39
C PRO A 44 -8.59 -9.14 12.66
N VAL A 45 -8.46 -7.84 12.38
CA VAL A 45 -7.21 -7.11 12.58
C VAL A 45 -6.97 -6.90 14.07
N VAL A 46 -5.78 -7.26 14.53
CA VAL A 46 -5.27 -6.88 15.86
C VAL A 46 -4.50 -5.58 15.72
N ARG A 47 -4.77 -4.61 16.61
CA ARG A 47 -4.02 -3.34 16.64
C ARG A 47 -4.04 -2.79 18.06
N GLU A 48 -2.84 -2.71 18.67
CA GLU A 48 -2.67 -2.32 20.06
C GLU A 48 -1.67 -1.15 20.18
N ALA A 49 -2.02 -0.17 21.00
CA ALA A 49 -1.11 0.87 21.42
C ALA A 49 -0.25 0.35 22.58
N LEU A 50 1.07 0.52 22.48
CA LEU A 50 2.01 0.03 23.48
C LEU A 50 2.38 1.13 24.47
N ALA A 51 2.62 0.75 25.72
CA ALA A 51 3.10 1.67 26.77
C ALA A 51 4.43 2.36 26.40
N THR A 52 5.21 1.77 25.49
CA THR A 52 6.46 2.33 24.95
C THR A 52 6.24 3.40 23.87
N GLY A 53 4.99 3.79 23.57
CA GLY A 53 4.65 4.77 22.55
C GLY A 53 4.59 4.20 21.12
N GLY A 54 4.84 2.91 20.93
CA GLY A 54 4.67 2.21 19.67
C GLY A 54 3.23 1.75 19.44
N VAL A 55 2.94 1.35 18.20
CA VAL A 55 1.71 0.64 17.83
C VAL A 55 2.10 -0.69 17.21
N PHE A 56 1.49 -1.78 17.66
CA PHE A 56 1.68 -3.12 17.12
C PHE A 56 0.38 -3.67 16.57
N GLY A 57 0.43 -4.40 15.47
CA GLY A 57 -0.75 -5.02 14.90
C GLY A 57 -0.44 -6.29 14.11
N ILE A 58 -1.48 -7.09 13.90
CA ILE A 58 -1.42 -8.31 13.09
C ILE A 58 -2.55 -8.25 12.07
N LYS A 59 -2.20 -8.48 10.81
CA LYS A 59 -3.12 -8.77 9.73
C LYS A 59 -2.86 -10.19 9.26
N SER A 60 -3.90 -11.02 9.27
CA SER A 60 -3.79 -12.45 8.96
C SER A 60 -4.92 -12.91 8.05
N GLY A 61 -4.75 -14.07 7.44
CA GLY A 61 -5.74 -14.63 6.55
C GLY A 61 -5.29 -15.96 5.97
N ASP A 62 -6.13 -16.53 5.12
CA ASP A 62 -5.85 -17.75 4.39
C ASP A 62 -6.43 -17.75 2.99
N VAL A 63 -5.90 -18.62 2.14
CA VAL A 63 -6.43 -18.96 0.81
C VAL A 63 -6.37 -20.47 0.67
N ALA A 64 -7.49 -21.15 0.95
CA ALA A 64 -7.54 -22.60 1.00
C ALA A 64 -7.13 -23.27 -0.33
N SER A 65 -7.54 -22.71 -1.47
CA SER A 65 -7.20 -23.22 -2.81
C SER A 65 -5.72 -23.11 -3.17
N ARG A 66 -4.91 -22.42 -2.36
CA ARG A 66 -3.47 -22.22 -2.56
C ARG A 66 -2.63 -22.82 -1.44
N ASP A 67 -3.23 -23.49 -0.47
CA ASP A 67 -2.54 -23.94 0.76
C ASP A 67 -1.77 -22.79 1.44
N LEU A 68 -2.35 -21.60 1.44
CA LEU A 68 -1.74 -20.38 1.96
C LEU A 68 -2.43 -19.98 3.26
N LEU A 69 -1.65 -19.92 4.32
CA LEU A 69 -2.04 -19.42 5.65
C LEU A 69 -0.91 -18.56 6.19
N GLY A 70 -1.20 -17.44 6.79
CA GLY A 70 -0.16 -16.61 7.36
C GLY A 70 -0.65 -15.33 8.01
N PHE A 71 0.33 -14.56 8.43
CA PHE A 71 0.11 -13.23 8.97
C PHE A 71 1.27 -12.30 8.66
N LYS A 72 0.99 -11.00 8.72
CA LYS A 72 1.99 -9.96 8.92
C LYS A 72 1.83 -9.37 10.32
N ALA A 73 2.87 -9.46 11.14
CA ALA A 73 3.04 -8.65 12.33
C ALA A 73 3.76 -7.36 11.92
N ALA A 74 3.15 -6.20 12.19
CA ALA A 74 3.70 -4.91 11.81
C ALA A 74 3.35 -3.83 12.81
N GLY A 75 4.18 -2.80 12.87
CA GLY A 75 3.93 -1.70 13.78
C GLY A 75 4.75 -0.47 13.46
N PHE A 76 4.57 0.56 14.27
CA PHE A 76 5.23 1.83 14.11
C PHE A 76 5.79 2.31 15.44
N TRP A 77 7.10 2.49 15.53
CA TRP A 77 7.86 2.95 16.68
C TRP A 77 8.58 4.25 16.32
N PRO A 78 8.02 5.43 16.60
CA PRO A 78 8.63 6.72 16.23
C PRO A 78 10.05 6.90 16.72
N ALA A 79 10.36 6.39 17.92
CA ALA A 79 11.66 6.50 18.57
C ALA A 79 12.79 5.74 17.84
N ASN A 80 12.48 4.80 16.95
CA ASN A 80 13.51 4.08 16.18
C ASN A 80 14.37 5.02 15.33
N ARG A 81 13.84 6.20 14.94
CA ARG A 81 14.64 7.22 14.22
C ARG A 81 15.85 7.70 15.03
N GLU A 82 15.69 7.84 16.35
CA GLU A 82 16.76 8.26 17.25
C GLU A 82 17.83 7.17 17.39
N LEU A 83 17.44 5.91 17.13
CA LEU A 83 18.33 4.75 17.12
C LEU A 83 18.93 4.47 15.72
N GLY A 84 18.67 5.33 14.73
CA GLY A 84 19.11 5.12 13.34
C GLY A 84 18.32 4.05 12.58
N GLY A 85 17.22 3.56 13.14
CA GLY A 85 16.35 2.53 12.54
C GLY A 85 15.09 3.10 11.87
N GLU A 86 14.44 2.26 11.10
CA GLU A 86 13.16 2.59 10.48
C GLU A 86 12.03 2.55 11.53
N PRO A 87 11.14 3.55 11.59
CA PRO A 87 10.01 3.54 12.52
C PRO A 87 9.02 2.42 12.26
N HIS A 88 8.80 2.06 11.00
CA HIS A 88 7.98 0.92 10.62
C HIS A 88 8.81 -0.36 10.70
N GLN A 89 8.28 -1.36 11.39
CA GLN A 89 8.86 -2.69 11.48
C GLN A 89 7.78 -3.71 11.12
N ALA A 90 8.12 -4.69 10.30
CA ALA A 90 7.19 -5.72 9.88
C ALA A 90 7.89 -7.05 9.63
N THR A 91 7.18 -8.14 9.93
CA THR A 91 7.56 -9.52 9.62
C THR A 91 6.36 -10.23 9.04
N VAL A 92 6.55 -10.94 7.93
CA VAL A 92 5.54 -11.83 7.35
C VAL A 92 5.93 -13.27 7.68
N MET A 93 4.95 -14.08 8.08
CA MET A 93 5.14 -15.50 8.36
C MET A 93 4.07 -16.33 7.65
N LEU A 94 4.50 -17.35 6.92
CA LEU A 94 3.62 -18.29 6.24
C LEU A 94 3.71 -19.66 6.90
N PHE A 95 2.57 -20.35 6.92
CA PHE A 95 2.40 -21.65 7.54
C PHE A 95 1.87 -22.69 6.54
N ASP A 96 2.11 -23.91 6.82
CA ASP A 96 1.40 -25.04 6.23
C ASP A 96 0.02 -25.16 6.91
N PRO A 97 -1.10 -24.93 6.20
CA PRO A 97 -2.42 -24.96 6.84
C PRO A 97 -2.87 -26.35 7.30
N ALA A 98 -2.29 -27.43 6.73
CA ALA A 98 -2.62 -28.78 7.10
C ALA A 98 -1.96 -29.23 8.43
N THR A 99 -0.82 -28.64 8.75
CA THR A 99 0.00 -29.07 9.91
C THR A 99 0.26 -27.96 10.92
N GLY A 100 0.00 -26.70 10.57
CA GLY A 100 0.33 -25.53 11.39
C GLY A 100 1.84 -25.22 11.46
N ARG A 101 2.66 -25.94 10.69
CA ARG A 101 4.12 -25.70 10.70
C ARG A 101 4.49 -24.42 9.97
N PRO A 102 5.43 -23.62 10.49
CA PRO A 102 5.96 -22.48 9.75
C PRO A 102 6.74 -22.96 8.52
N ARG A 103 6.50 -22.30 7.40
CA ARG A 103 7.21 -22.52 6.12
C ARG A 103 8.31 -21.50 5.92
N THR A 104 8.01 -20.23 6.22
CA THR A 104 8.95 -19.12 5.98
C THR A 104 8.68 -17.92 6.88
N ILE A 105 9.76 -17.21 7.19
CA ILE A 105 9.74 -15.87 7.79
C ILE A 105 10.41 -14.92 6.80
N LEU A 106 9.76 -13.80 6.49
CA LEU A 106 10.21 -12.82 5.51
C LEU A 106 10.29 -11.42 6.12
N ASP A 107 11.26 -10.60 5.67
CA ASP A 107 11.26 -9.16 5.94
C ASP A 107 9.96 -8.53 5.44
N GLY A 108 9.14 -8.09 6.37
CA GLY A 108 7.84 -7.51 6.08
C GLY A 108 7.92 -6.05 5.62
N ASN A 109 9.04 -5.32 5.85
CA ASN A 109 9.18 -3.93 5.43
C ASN A 109 9.25 -3.82 3.91
N ALA A 110 10.06 -4.65 3.26
CA ALA A 110 10.16 -4.72 1.80
C ALA A 110 8.82 -5.11 1.17
N ILE A 111 8.19 -6.17 1.70
CA ILE A 111 6.87 -6.64 1.25
C ILE A 111 5.81 -5.54 1.41
N THR A 112 5.72 -4.89 2.58
CA THR A 112 4.75 -3.82 2.83
C THR A 112 4.93 -2.65 1.87
N THR A 113 6.18 -2.26 1.59
CA THR A 113 6.47 -1.17 0.65
C THR A 113 6.02 -1.54 -0.77
N ALA A 114 6.42 -2.69 -1.25
CA ALA A 114 6.14 -3.13 -2.62
C ALA A 114 4.65 -3.40 -2.87
N ARG A 115 3.95 -4.13 -1.96
CA ARG A 115 2.54 -4.45 -2.14
C ARG A 115 1.65 -3.20 -2.04
N THR A 116 2.06 -2.19 -1.22
CA THR A 116 1.30 -0.94 -1.11
C THR A 116 1.48 -0.09 -2.36
N ALA A 117 2.69 0.00 -2.89
CA ALA A 117 2.97 0.66 -4.15
C ALA A 117 2.22 0.01 -5.31
N ALA A 118 2.19 -1.33 -5.36
CA ALA A 118 1.46 -2.09 -6.38
C ALA A 118 -0.06 -1.88 -6.29
N ALA A 119 -0.63 -1.81 -5.08
CA ALA A 119 -2.05 -1.49 -4.90
C ALA A 119 -2.39 -0.09 -5.41
N GLY A 120 -1.54 0.91 -5.11
CA GLY A 120 -1.68 2.27 -5.63
C GLY A 120 -1.53 2.32 -7.16
N GLU A 121 -0.58 1.59 -7.72
CA GLU A 121 -0.41 1.46 -9.18
C GLU A 121 -1.65 0.88 -9.84
N LEU A 122 -2.20 -0.19 -9.28
CA LEU A 122 -3.40 -0.83 -9.79
C LEU A 122 -4.59 0.14 -9.77
N GLY A 123 -4.74 0.90 -8.68
CA GLY A 123 -5.73 1.97 -8.58
C GLY A 123 -5.57 3.03 -9.66
N LEU A 124 -4.34 3.51 -9.88
CA LEU A 124 -4.05 4.51 -10.91
C LEU A 124 -4.37 4.00 -12.32
N ARG A 125 -3.98 2.76 -12.63
CA ARG A 125 -4.28 2.13 -13.93
C ARG A 125 -5.78 1.97 -14.18
N THR A 126 -6.56 1.72 -13.12
CA THR A 126 -8.00 1.47 -13.18
C THR A 126 -8.83 2.77 -13.12
N LEU A 127 -8.41 3.75 -12.32
CA LEU A 127 -9.24 4.87 -11.90
C LEU A 127 -8.73 6.24 -12.34
N ALA A 128 -7.44 6.42 -12.61
CA ALA A 128 -6.92 7.70 -13.06
C ALA A 128 -7.14 7.90 -14.57
N ARG A 129 -7.15 9.15 -15.00
CA ARG A 129 -7.13 9.45 -16.44
C ARG A 129 -5.75 9.10 -17.00
N GLN A 130 -5.71 8.40 -18.12
CA GLN A 130 -4.45 7.95 -18.74
C GLN A 130 -3.64 9.09 -19.35
N ASP A 131 -4.26 10.24 -19.59
CA ASP A 131 -3.65 11.47 -20.08
C ASP A 131 -3.18 12.42 -18.96
N SER A 132 -3.23 11.99 -17.69
CA SER A 132 -2.77 12.78 -16.53
C SER A 132 -1.34 13.24 -16.68
N GLN A 133 -1.07 14.55 -16.50
CA GLN A 133 0.24 15.16 -16.69
C GLN A 133 0.96 15.50 -15.39
N SER A 134 0.22 15.54 -14.27
CA SER A 134 0.73 16.04 -13.00
C SER A 134 0.26 15.21 -11.81
N VAL A 135 1.17 15.04 -10.83
CA VAL A 135 0.89 14.35 -9.56
C VAL A 135 1.36 15.17 -8.37
N CYS A 136 0.55 15.24 -7.30
CA CYS A 136 0.94 15.78 -6.00
C CYS A 136 1.01 14.66 -4.97
N VAL A 137 2.13 14.57 -4.23
CA VAL A 137 2.34 13.57 -3.19
C VAL A 137 2.45 14.25 -1.82
N PHE A 138 1.62 13.89 -0.88
CA PHE A 138 1.73 14.30 0.51
C PHE A 138 2.54 13.27 1.30
N GLY A 139 3.64 13.76 1.90
CA GLY A 139 4.63 12.97 2.60
C GLY A 139 5.94 12.87 1.83
N ALA A 140 7.03 12.57 2.56
CA ALA A 140 8.37 12.39 2.02
C ALA A 140 9.04 11.10 2.53
N GLY A 141 8.25 10.17 3.06
CA GLY A 141 8.71 8.89 3.59
C GLY A 141 8.85 7.81 2.51
N VAL A 142 9.18 6.59 2.95
CA VAL A 142 9.35 5.41 2.09
C VAL A 142 8.10 5.14 1.25
N GLN A 143 6.91 5.19 1.86
CA GLN A 143 5.66 4.96 1.13
C GLN A 143 5.39 6.04 0.08
N ALA A 144 5.59 7.31 0.42
CA ALA A 144 5.42 8.40 -0.54
C ALA A 144 6.34 8.23 -1.78
N SER A 145 7.60 7.84 -1.55
CA SER A 145 8.55 7.55 -2.64
C SER A 145 8.12 6.36 -3.50
N ALA A 146 7.69 5.28 -2.87
CA ALA A 146 7.25 4.08 -3.57
C ALA A 146 5.96 4.32 -4.39
N GLN A 147 5.02 5.08 -3.84
CA GLN A 147 3.79 5.47 -4.53
C GLN A 147 4.07 6.40 -5.72
N LEU A 148 5.01 7.35 -5.57
CA LEU A 148 5.41 8.21 -6.70
C LEU A 148 6.05 7.38 -7.82
N ALA A 149 6.95 6.46 -7.49
CA ALA A 149 7.55 5.55 -8.47
C ALA A 149 6.48 4.69 -9.18
N ALA A 150 5.51 4.18 -8.44
CA ALA A 150 4.38 3.43 -8.99
C ALA A 150 3.50 4.30 -9.92
N ALA A 151 3.24 5.56 -9.54
CA ALA A 151 2.48 6.50 -10.37
C ALA A 151 3.18 6.79 -11.70
N LEU A 152 4.50 6.99 -11.69
CA LEU A 152 5.28 7.23 -12.90
C LEU A 152 5.32 6.01 -13.83
N ARG A 153 5.19 4.79 -13.28
CA ARG A 153 5.03 3.56 -14.07
C ARG A 153 3.61 3.40 -14.62
N ALA A 154 2.61 3.69 -13.79
CA ALA A 154 1.19 3.55 -14.16
C ALA A 154 0.80 4.54 -15.25
N LEU A 155 1.33 5.77 -15.19
CA LEU A 155 0.95 6.91 -16.01
C LEU A 155 2.19 7.54 -16.70
N PRO A 156 2.65 6.96 -17.82
CA PRO A 156 3.83 7.47 -18.55
C PRO A 156 3.68 8.89 -19.09
N SER A 157 2.45 9.42 -19.09
CA SER A 157 2.13 10.81 -19.47
C SER A 157 2.54 11.85 -18.45
N LEU A 158 2.84 11.48 -17.20
CA LEU A 158 3.24 12.40 -16.12
C LEU A 158 4.52 13.16 -16.49
N ARG A 159 4.50 14.49 -16.33
CA ARG A 159 5.60 15.42 -16.60
C ARG A 159 6.00 16.24 -15.38
N ALA A 160 5.07 16.46 -14.45
CA ALA A 160 5.30 17.22 -13.24
C ALA A 160 4.89 16.43 -12.00
N ALA A 161 5.78 16.35 -11.03
CA ALA A 161 5.50 15.81 -9.70
C ALA A 161 5.73 16.93 -8.67
N TYR A 162 4.75 17.13 -7.83
CA TYR A 162 4.83 18.00 -6.66
C TYR A 162 4.88 17.13 -5.40
N TYR A 163 5.57 17.58 -4.37
CA TYR A 163 5.46 16.95 -3.07
C TYR A 163 5.33 17.97 -1.94
N VAL A 164 4.54 17.61 -0.95
CA VAL A 164 4.32 18.43 0.25
C VAL A 164 4.90 17.65 1.44
N SER A 165 5.91 18.21 2.08
CA SER A 165 6.54 17.66 3.26
C SER A 165 5.92 18.21 4.55
N ARG A 166 5.95 17.42 5.63
CA ARG A 166 5.46 17.87 6.96
C ARG A 166 6.19 19.11 7.49
N SER A 167 7.46 19.25 7.14
CA SER A 167 8.29 20.37 7.60
C SER A 167 8.02 21.68 6.86
N GLY A 168 7.27 21.65 5.74
CA GLY A 168 7.11 22.77 4.82
C GLY A 168 8.40 23.12 4.07
N ARG A 169 9.42 22.26 4.11
CA ARG A 169 10.73 22.47 3.47
C ARG A 169 11.08 21.29 2.56
N PRO A 170 11.94 21.47 1.56
CA PRO A 170 12.46 20.38 0.75
C PRO A 170 13.06 19.25 1.60
N ASP A 171 12.86 18.01 1.16
CA ASP A 171 13.42 16.80 1.76
C ASP A 171 14.44 16.16 0.82
N GLY A 172 15.73 16.34 1.11
CA GLY A 172 16.82 15.86 0.26
C GLY A 172 16.84 14.34 0.08
N SER A 173 16.35 13.57 1.07
CA SER A 173 16.27 12.12 0.96
C SER A 173 15.16 11.69 -0.02
N PHE A 174 14.04 12.39 -0.03
CA PHE A 174 12.95 12.15 -0.99
C PHE A 174 13.38 12.52 -2.40
N GLU A 175 14.03 13.68 -2.57
CA GLU A 175 14.56 14.14 -3.86
C GLU A 175 15.62 13.20 -4.40
N ALA A 176 16.53 12.71 -3.56
CA ALA A 176 17.55 11.73 -3.96
C ALA A 176 16.91 10.39 -4.42
N ARG A 177 15.87 9.90 -3.73
CA ARG A 177 15.16 8.69 -4.17
C ARG A 177 14.44 8.90 -5.50
N PHE A 178 13.87 10.07 -5.74
CA PHE A 178 13.28 10.40 -7.03
C PHE A 178 14.34 10.46 -8.13
N ALA A 179 15.46 11.14 -7.88
CA ALA A 179 16.57 11.24 -8.85
C ALA A 179 17.12 9.85 -9.24
N ALA A 180 17.16 8.92 -8.29
CA ALA A 180 17.61 7.54 -8.51
C ALA A 180 16.70 6.75 -9.49
N LEU A 181 15.47 7.21 -9.76
CA LEU A 181 14.60 6.60 -10.77
C LEU A 181 15.09 6.87 -12.21
N GLY A 182 15.96 7.86 -12.42
CA GLY A 182 16.54 8.17 -13.73
C GLY A 182 15.54 8.68 -14.78
N LEU A 183 14.40 9.22 -14.36
CA LEU A 183 13.31 9.63 -15.26
C LEU A 183 13.46 11.10 -15.69
N ALA A 184 14.11 11.32 -16.82
CA ALA A 184 14.37 12.68 -17.34
C ALA A 184 13.09 13.41 -17.82
N HIS A 185 11.98 12.72 -18.06
CA HIS A 185 10.75 13.28 -18.61
C HIS A 185 9.82 13.89 -17.57
N CYS A 186 10.08 13.67 -16.27
CA CYS A 186 9.28 14.20 -15.19
C CYS A 186 10.14 15.05 -14.24
N THR A 187 9.64 16.22 -13.85
CA THR A 187 10.31 17.10 -12.90
C THR A 187 9.67 16.98 -11.52
N LEU A 188 10.50 16.93 -10.47
CA LEU A 188 10.03 16.97 -9.07
C LEU A 188 10.22 18.38 -8.49
N ARG A 189 9.19 18.88 -7.77
CA ARG A 189 9.23 20.18 -7.08
C ARG A 189 8.61 20.08 -5.70
N HIS A 190 9.26 20.62 -4.71
CA HIS A 190 8.66 20.86 -3.39
C HIS A 190 7.60 21.96 -3.51
N ALA A 191 6.42 21.73 -2.91
CA ALA A 191 5.35 22.71 -2.85
C ALA A 191 5.13 23.15 -1.39
N ALA A 192 5.23 24.45 -1.16
CA ALA A 192 4.95 25.04 0.15
C ALA A 192 3.45 25.27 0.37
N ASP A 193 2.69 25.48 -0.71
CA ASP A 193 1.23 25.64 -0.70
C ASP A 193 0.58 24.34 -1.16
N ALA A 194 -0.08 23.67 -0.22
CA ALA A 194 -0.75 22.40 -0.45
C ALA A 194 -1.94 22.53 -1.41
N ASP A 195 -2.75 23.56 -1.25
CA ASP A 195 -3.93 23.78 -2.09
C ASP A 195 -3.55 24.11 -3.52
N ALA A 196 -2.55 24.95 -3.72
CA ALA A 196 -2.03 25.25 -5.05
C ALA A 196 -1.46 24.01 -5.73
N ALA A 197 -0.75 23.12 -4.98
CA ALA A 197 -0.22 21.87 -5.50
C ALA A 197 -1.33 20.89 -5.91
N VAL A 198 -2.39 20.76 -5.11
CA VAL A 198 -3.55 19.91 -5.43
C VAL A 198 -4.28 20.46 -6.66
N ALA A 199 -4.56 21.76 -6.71
CA ALA A 199 -5.26 22.41 -7.84
C ALA A 199 -4.50 22.25 -9.17
N ALA A 200 -3.16 22.23 -9.11
CA ALA A 200 -2.30 22.00 -10.27
C ALA A 200 -2.19 20.53 -10.70
N SER A 201 -2.68 19.58 -9.91
CA SER A 201 -2.45 18.16 -10.11
C SER A 201 -3.67 17.41 -10.66
N ASP A 202 -3.43 16.41 -11.51
CA ASP A 202 -4.42 15.47 -12.02
C ASP A 202 -4.55 14.25 -11.11
N VAL A 203 -3.48 13.94 -10.39
CA VAL A 203 -3.39 12.85 -9.42
C VAL A 203 -2.92 13.40 -8.08
N VAL A 204 -3.54 12.96 -6.99
CA VAL A 204 -3.12 13.25 -5.61
C VAL A 204 -2.85 11.95 -4.89
N ILE A 205 -1.76 11.86 -4.17
CA ILE A 205 -1.40 10.70 -3.35
C ILE A 205 -1.14 11.18 -1.94
N THR A 206 -1.89 10.65 -0.96
CA THR A 206 -1.67 10.96 0.45
C THR A 206 -1.03 9.77 1.15
N ALA A 207 0.17 9.96 1.72
CA ALA A 207 0.96 8.91 2.36
C ALA A 207 1.59 9.42 3.67
N THR A 208 0.75 9.96 4.57
CA THR A 208 1.18 10.59 5.81
C THR A 208 0.56 9.92 7.05
N PRO A 209 1.10 10.11 8.24
CA PRO A 209 0.49 9.68 9.49
C PRO A 209 -0.52 10.72 10.04
N ALA A 210 -1.08 11.58 9.21
CA ALA A 210 -1.94 12.69 9.64
C ALA A 210 -3.22 12.22 10.34
N ARG A 211 -3.77 13.10 11.16
CA ARG A 211 -5.04 12.93 11.85
C ARG A 211 -6.01 14.11 11.55
N GLY A 212 -5.82 14.73 10.42
CA GLY A 212 -6.64 15.83 9.92
C GLY A 212 -6.33 16.12 8.47
N PRO A 213 -7.19 16.92 7.81
CA PRO A 213 -7.06 17.25 6.40
C PRO A 213 -5.70 17.83 6.03
N LEU A 214 -5.18 17.44 4.87
CA LEU A 214 -3.90 17.91 4.34
C LEU A 214 -4.03 19.09 3.39
N PHE A 215 -5.23 19.34 2.88
CA PHE A 215 -5.56 20.40 1.92
C PHE A 215 -7.05 20.76 2.04
N SER A 216 -7.49 21.79 1.33
CA SER A 216 -8.89 22.21 1.30
C SER A 216 -9.68 21.49 0.21
N ALA A 217 -10.94 21.13 0.47
CA ALA A 217 -11.78 20.43 -0.51
C ALA A 217 -11.91 21.19 -1.84
N GLY A 218 -11.97 22.53 -1.78
CA GLY A 218 -12.04 23.38 -2.97
C GLY A 218 -10.82 23.36 -3.87
N ALA A 219 -9.69 22.79 -3.42
CA ALA A 219 -8.50 22.62 -4.25
C ALA A 219 -8.63 21.42 -5.22
N VAL A 220 -9.53 20.47 -4.95
CA VAL A 220 -9.71 19.29 -5.80
C VAL A 220 -10.54 19.67 -7.03
N LYS A 221 -9.94 19.64 -8.20
CA LYS A 221 -10.61 19.94 -9.48
C LYS A 221 -11.35 18.73 -10.04
N PRO A 222 -12.38 18.94 -10.88
CA PRO A 222 -12.98 17.85 -11.66
C PRO A 222 -11.92 17.05 -12.44
N GLY A 223 -12.08 15.73 -12.51
CA GLY A 223 -11.18 14.83 -13.18
C GLY A 223 -9.97 14.38 -12.34
N THR A 224 -9.83 14.85 -11.10
CA THR A 224 -8.74 14.40 -10.21
C THR A 224 -8.94 12.97 -9.74
N HIS A 225 -7.85 12.19 -9.68
CA HIS A 225 -7.81 10.91 -8.97
C HIS A 225 -7.01 11.04 -7.67
N ILE A 226 -7.48 10.42 -6.58
CA ILE A 226 -6.82 10.47 -5.27
C ILE A 226 -6.57 9.05 -4.76
N ASN A 227 -5.30 8.71 -4.50
CA ASN A 227 -4.91 7.52 -3.75
C ASN A 227 -4.69 7.88 -2.27
N CYS A 228 -5.52 7.36 -1.38
CA CYS A 228 -5.41 7.55 0.08
C CYS A 228 -4.68 6.36 0.68
N VAL A 229 -3.43 6.56 1.11
CA VAL A 229 -2.55 5.49 1.61
C VAL A 229 -2.30 5.59 3.11
N GLY A 230 -2.34 6.81 3.66
CA GLY A 230 -1.91 7.04 5.03
C GLY A 230 -2.99 6.76 6.08
N ALA A 231 -4.27 6.86 5.74
CA ALA A 231 -5.38 6.58 6.62
C ALA A 231 -5.68 5.07 6.68
N ASP A 232 -4.87 4.31 7.42
CA ASP A 232 -4.95 2.85 7.58
C ASP A 232 -5.25 2.42 9.03
N THR A 233 -5.66 3.35 9.86
CA THR A 233 -5.86 3.13 11.31
C THR A 233 -6.95 4.07 11.82
N ARG A 234 -7.73 3.59 12.76
CA ARG A 234 -8.80 4.38 13.39
C ARG A 234 -8.30 5.75 13.89
N GLY A 235 -9.02 6.80 13.50
CA GLY A 235 -8.70 8.18 13.86
C GLY A 235 -7.63 8.85 13.01
N LYS A 236 -7.03 8.17 12.03
CA LYS A 236 -6.23 8.83 10.99
C LYS A 236 -7.15 9.46 9.96
N ARG A 237 -6.66 10.54 9.37
CA ARG A 237 -7.40 11.30 8.35
C ARG A 237 -6.43 12.12 7.51
N GLU A 238 -6.63 12.15 6.22
CA GLU A 238 -5.85 12.95 5.28
C GLU A 238 -6.76 13.83 4.40
N LEU A 239 -7.97 13.35 4.09
CA LEU A 239 -8.91 14.07 3.23
C LEU A 239 -9.77 15.08 4.01
N PRO A 240 -10.08 16.26 3.40
CA PRO A 240 -11.04 17.21 3.94
C PRO A 240 -12.49 16.72 3.79
N ASP A 241 -13.38 17.29 4.62
CA ASP A 241 -14.80 17.08 4.47
C ASP A 241 -15.29 17.51 3.08
N GLY A 242 -16.24 16.77 2.52
CA GLY A 242 -16.84 17.08 1.23
C GLY A 242 -16.18 16.39 0.02
N VAL A 243 -14.93 15.92 0.12
CA VAL A 243 -14.25 15.25 -1.01
C VAL A 243 -14.90 13.91 -1.31
N LEU A 244 -15.10 13.05 -0.31
CA LEU A 244 -15.73 11.73 -0.52
C LEU A 244 -17.18 11.85 -1.02
N GLN A 245 -17.90 12.89 -0.61
CA GLN A 245 -19.27 13.17 -1.05
C GLN A 245 -19.38 13.54 -2.54
N GLN A 246 -18.30 14.06 -3.12
CA GLN A 246 -18.25 14.49 -4.52
C GLN A 246 -17.55 13.48 -5.42
N ALA A 247 -16.95 12.43 -4.84
CA ALA A 247 -16.14 11.47 -5.54
C ALA A 247 -16.85 10.13 -5.80
N GLN A 248 -16.40 9.45 -6.84
CA GLN A 248 -16.60 8.01 -6.95
C GLN A 248 -15.59 7.34 -6.01
N VAL A 249 -16.09 6.73 -4.95
CA VAL A 249 -15.25 6.13 -3.90
C VAL A 249 -15.05 4.66 -4.17
N ILE A 250 -13.81 4.26 -4.27
CA ILE A 250 -13.38 2.88 -4.39
C ILE A 250 -12.58 2.51 -3.14
N VAL A 251 -12.77 1.30 -2.62
CA VAL A 251 -12.11 0.82 -1.42
C VAL A 251 -11.41 -0.51 -1.68
N ASP A 252 -10.41 -0.83 -0.89
CA ASP A 252 -9.79 -2.16 -0.93
C ASP A 252 -10.66 -3.22 -0.21
N ASP A 253 -11.30 -2.85 0.90
CA ASP A 253 -12.30 -3.65 1.62
C ASP A 253 -13.27 -2.72 2.35
N LEU A 254 -14.57 -2.93 2.17
CA LEU A 254 -15.59 -2.05 2.73
C LEU A 254 -15.58 -2.03 4.25
N ALA A 255 -15.42 -3.17 4.90
CA ALA A 255 -15.45 -3.27 6.36
C ALA A 255 -14.23 -2.59 7.00
N GLN A 256 -13.05 -2.76 6.40
CA GLN A 256 -11.83 -2.08 6.86
C GLN A 256 -11.87 -0.59 6.56
N ALA A 257 -12.23 -0.17 5.35
CA ALA A 257 -12.29 1.24 4.97
C ALA A 257 -13.25 2.03 5.88
N SER A 258 -14.41 1.46 6.21
CA SER A 258 -15.41 2.07 7.09
C SER A 258 -14.93 2.26 8.54
N THR A 259 -13.89 1.56 8.97
CA THR A 259 -13.38 1.59 10.36
C THR A 259 -11.97 2.14 10.50
N LEU A 260 -11.15 2.01 9.45
CA LEU A 260 -9.72 2.31 9.46
C LEU A 260 -9.30 3.34 8.42
N GLY A 261 -10.03 3.41 7.27
CA GLY A 261 -9.74 4.26 6.12
C GLY A 261 -10.37 5.65 6.20
N GLU A 262 -10.33 6.38 5.10
CA GLU A 262 -11.01 7.68 4.98
C GLU A 262 -12.53 7.56 5.10
N MET A 263 -13.11 6.42 4.71
CA MET A 263 -14.54 6.14 4.82
C MET A 263 -15.07 6.20 6.27
N GLN A 264 -14.22 6.07 7.30
CA GLN A 264 -14.64 6.24 8.70
C GLN A 264 -15.22 7.66 8.97
N TRP A 265 -14.84 8.65 8.16
CA TRP A 265 -15.27 10.06 8.27
C TRP A 265 -16.48 10.40 7.38
N ALA A 266 -16.94 9.44 6.59
CA ALA A 266 -18.06 9.62 5.66
C ALA A 266 -19.00 8.40 5.67
N PRO A 267 -19.62 8.08 6.84
CA PRO A 267 -20.47 6.90 6.97
C PRO A 267 -21.67 6.99 6.02
N GLY A 268 -21.98 5.87 5.38
CA GLY A 268 -23.14 5.74 4.48
C GLY A 268 -22.90 6.22 3.05
N ILE A 269 -21.72 6.67 2.69
CA ILE A 269 -21.38 6.95 1.29
C ILE A 269 -21.30 5.64 0.51
N ALA A 270 -21.88 5.62 -0.69
CA ALA A 270 -21.77 4.52 -1.62
C ALA A 270 -20.32 4.37 -2.11
N CYS A 271 -19.81 3.15 -2.12
CA CYS A 271 -18.50 2.83 -2.64
C CYS A 271 -18.51 1.48 -3.35
N VAL A 272 -17.46 1.22 -4.14
CA VAL A 272 -17.24 -0.03 -4.85
C VAL A 272 -15.91 -0.61 -4.38
N GLN A 273 -15.80 -1.93 -4.24
CA GLN A 273 -14.52 -2.55 -3.93
C GLN A 273 -13.67 -2.69 -5.21
N LEU A 274 -12.38 -2.37 -5.11
CA LEU A 274 -11.46 -2.45 -6.26
C LEU A 274 -11.43 -3.86 -6.85
N GLY A 275 -11.47 -4.89 -5.99
CA GLY A 275 -11.50 -6.27 -6.44
C GLY A 275 -12.73 -6.62 -7.30
N ASP A 276 -13.88 -6.01 -7.01
CA ASP A 276 -15.12 -6.23 -7.79
C ASP A 276 -15.02 -5.57 -9.17
N LEU A 277 -14.38 -4.42 -9.28
CA LEU A 277 -14.08 -3.79 -10.59
C LEU A 277 -13.13 -4.66 -11.42
N LEU A 278 -12.08 -5.17 -10.79
CA LEU A 278 -11.05 -5.96 -11.46
C LEU A 278 -11.55 -7.32 -11.98
N ASN A 279 -12.52 -7.92 -11.31
CA ASN A 279 -13.09 -9.20 -11.73
C ASN A 279 -14.38 -9.07 -12.54
N GLY A 280 -14.86 -7.83 -12.79
CA GLY A 280 -16.06 -7.54 -13.57
C GLY A 280 -17.38 -7.85 -12.83
N SER A 281 -17.39 -8.00 -11.50
CA SER A 281 -18.62 -8.15 -10.71
C SER A 281 -19.25 -6.80 -10.36
N ALA A 282 -18.52 -5.70 -10.55
CA ALA A 282 -19.05 -4.34 -10.53
C ALA A 282 -18.55 -3.56 -11.74
N ASP A 283 -19.38 -2.65 -12.21
CA ASP A 283 -19.06 -1.78 -13.35
C ASP A 283 -18.85 -0.36 -12.89
N TYR A 284 -17.78 0.26 -13.36
CA TYR A 284 -17.57 1.69 -13.27
C TYR A 284 -16.91 2.20 -14.54
N MET A 285 -17.59 3.07 -15.25
CA MET A 285 -17.05 3.76 -16.41
C MET A 285 -16.72 5.21 -16.03
N ARG A 286 -15.42 5.51 -15.93
CA ARG A 286 -14.94 6.85 -15.57
C ARG A 286 -15.37 7.89 -16.61
N LYS A 287 -15.99 8.98 -16.14
CA LYS A 287 -16.21 10.20 -16.94
C LYS A 287 -15.01 11.14 -16.77
N PRO A 288 -14.72 12.00 -17.75
CA PRO A 288 -13.57 12.90 -17.68
C PRO A 288 -13.58 13.83 -16.44
N GLU A 289 -14.76 14.26 -16.00
CA GLU A 289 -14.96 15.15 -14.85
C GLU A 289 -15.02 14.44 -13.51
N ASP A 290 -15.13 13.11 -13.46
CA ASP A 290 -15.26 12.39 -12.20
C ASP A 290 -14.03 12.59 -11.31
N ILE A 291 -14.26 12.98 -10.06
CA ILE A 291 -13.29 12.84 -9.00
C ILE A 291 -13.37 11.38 -8.54
N THR A 292 -12.24 10.69 -8.50
CA THR A 292 -12.16 9.30 -8.03
C THR A 292 -11.26 9.21 -6.82
N VAL A 293 -11.65 8.43 -5.82
CA VAL A 293 -10.86 8.19 -4.60
C VAL A 293 -10.67 6.69 -4.44
N LEU A 294 -9.43 6.25 -4.27
CA LEU A 294 -9.11 4.90 -3.79
C LEU A 294 -8.67 5.00 -2.33
N ASP A 295 -9.50 4.47 -1.42
CA ASP A 295 -9.21 4.38 0.01
C ASP A 295 -8.55 3.03 0.32
N MET A 296 -7.26 3.06 0.69
CA MET A 296 -6.41 1.88 0.83
C MET A 296 -6.04 1.63 2.28
N THR A 297 -6.66 0.67 2.89
CA THR A 297 -6.33 0.21 4.26
C THR A 297 -5.33 -0.94 4.28
N GLY A 298 -5.18 -1.65 3.17
CA GLY A 298 -4.29 -2.80 2.98
C GLY A 298 -4.88 -4.11 3.48
N LEU A 299 -5.00 -5.10 2.59
CA LEU A 299 -5.48 -6.44 2.91
C LEU A 299 -4.35 -7.36 3.36
N ALA A 300 -4.63 -8.26 4.32
CA ALA A 300 -3.70 -9.33 4.68
C ALA A 300 -3.27 -10.15 3.47
N LEU A 301 -4.21 -10.45 2.56
CA LEU A 301 -3.95 -11.27 1.38
C LEU A 301 -2.87 -10.68 0.46
N GLN A 302 -2.71 -9.35 0.40
CA GLN A 302 -1.64 -8.72 -0.39
C GLN A 302 -0.25 -9.11 0.13
N ASP A 303 -0.07 -9.11 1.46
CA ASP A 303 1.18 -9.50 2.10
C ASP A 303 1.43 -11.01 1.95
N LEU A 304 0.38 -11.83 2.06
CA LEU A 304 0.49 -13.29 2.00
C LEU A 304 0.75 -13.81 0.60
N VAL A 305 0.04 -13.29 -0.43
CA VAL A 305 0.23 -13.72 -1.83
C VAL A 305 1.60 -13.28 -2.35
N LEU A 306 2.06 -12.06 -2.00
CA LEU A 306 3.41 -11.64 -2.35
C LEU A 306 4.46 -12.46 -1.59
N GLY A 307 4.23 -12.74 -0.31
CA GLY A 307 5.10 -13.62 0.48
C GLY A 307 5.20 -15.03 -0.11
N GLU A 308 4.09 -15.61 -0.58
CA GLU A 308 4.08 -16.90 -1.26
C GLU A 308 4.88 -16.86 -2.58
N ALA A 309 4.72 -15.79 -3.37
CA ALA A 309 5.46 -15.63 -4.62
C ALA A 309 6.98 -15.54 -4.36
N LEU A 310 7.38 -14.77 -3.34
CA LEU A 310 8.79 -14.67 -2.92
C LEU A 310 9.33 -15.99 -2.37
N TYR A 311 8.55 -16.71 -1.57
CA TYR A 311 8.91 -18.03 -1.07
C TYR A 311 9.18 -19.02 -2.22
N LYS A 312 8.31 -19.05 -3.24
CA LYS A 312 8.49 -19.87 -4.43
C LYS A 312 9.73 -19.47 -5.24
N ALA A 313 9.90 -18.16 -5.45
CA ALA A 313 11.07 -17.63 -6.17
C ALA A 313 12.38 -17.94 -5.44
N ALA A 314 12.40 -17.84 -4.10
CA ALA A 314 13.56 -18.17 -3.29
C ALA A 314 13.95 -19.67 -3.39
N HIS A 315 12.96 -20.56 -3.36
CA HIS A 315 13.22 -21.99 -3.57
C HIS A 315 13.83 -22.28 -4.95
N LEU A 316 13.35 -21.65 -6.00
CA LEU A 316 13.87 -21.82 -7.35
C LEU A 316 15.30 -21.26 -7.49
N ALA A 317 15.58 -20.13 -6.83
CA ALA A 317 16.88 -19.46 -6.89
C ALA A 317 17.90 -20.01 -5.86
N GLY A 318 17.48 -20.86 -4.92
CA GLY A 318 18.31 -21.28 -3.78
C GLY A 318 18.68 -20.11 -2.86
N ALA A 319 17.81 -19.09 -2.76
CA ALA A 319 18.05 -17.89 -1.96
C ALA A 319 17.50 -18.03 -0.53
N GLY A 320 18.07 -17.26 0.39
CA GLY A 320 17.70 -17.28 1.80
C GLY A 320 18.44 -18.34 2.62
N LEU A 321 18.10 -18.39 3.92
CA LEU A 321 18.69 -19.34 4.86
C LEU A 321 17.66 -20.40 5.28
N SER A 322 17.90 -21.64 4.95
CA SER A 322 17.07 -22.78 5.38
C SER A 322 17.62 -23.37 6.68
N ILE A 323 16.76 -23.45 7.70
CA ILE A 323 17.11 -24.05 8.99
C ILE A 323 16.22 -25.23 9.34
N PRO A 324 16.75 -26.29 9.99
CA PRO A 324 15.92 -27.38 10.51
C PRO A 324 14.90 -26.84 11.52
N TRP A 325 13.65 -27.25 11.39
CA TRP A 325 12.59 -26.89 12.31
C TRP A 325 12.04 -28.15 13.02
N PRO A 326 11.83 -28.10 14.33
CA PRO A 326 11.26 -29.25 15.03
C PRO A 326 9.84 -29.54 14.53
N TRP A 327 9.51 -30.86 14.61
CA TRP A 327 8.18 -31.36 14.23
C TRP A 327 7.25 -31.33 15.40
#